data_5cd196639aedf6442acd169c3e3ff66a
#
_entry.id   5cd196639aedf6442acd169c3e3ff66a
#
_cell.length_a   1.000
_cell.length_b   1.000
_cell.length_c   1.000
_cell.angle_alpha   90.00
_cell.angle_beta   90.00
_cell.angle_gamma   90.00
#
_symmetry.space_group_name_H-M   'P 1'
#
loop_
_entity.id
_entity.type
_entity.pdbx_description
1 polymer ?
#
loop_
_entity_poly.entity_id
_entity_poly.type
_entity_poly.pdbx_seq_one_letter_code
_entity_poly.pdbx_strand_id
1 'polypeptide(L)'
;MFQSMNRKILGLIISFSLLSLSCSNQNITNDFPHSPSKIPNVLIQIEGKPHKGYLLGIEPYLEKEDYLTEDTFYQLLKFYLDTAKKEELLQSDRTILIFPEYIGTWLVASGENQNVFKEETINAAMETLVFNHLIRYIWTYLFDTSYAKDKTKETLFRMKALRMAETYQNVFSKLASEYRVGIVAGSIVLPEPKVVEGKITISDGPLQNVSFYFDSTGVVHPNITRKQFLIEEEKSFLSKENLSEDVFYNTSLGNLKIMICADSWYPNPYESAIKNNVTLIAIPSLVAPSKSWDEKWNGYNGEKTPSDVNKSDVHKLTEYQAWQKYALLGKAKKYKIPNGMNIFFRGKIWDLESTGDAFIIKNEKTIPVIR
;
A
#
# COMPACT_ATOMS: atom_id res chain seq x y z
N MET A 1 -14.75 2.17 22.27
CA MET A 1 -15.14 3.48 21.74
C MET A 1 -16.14 3.36 20.58
N PHE A 2 -15.95 2.49 19.60
CA PHE A 2 -16.94 2.26 18.51
C PHE A 2 -18.30 1.69 18.94
N GLN A 3 -18.39 0.96 20.05
CA GLN A 3 -19.72 0.51 20.58
C GLN A 3 -20.63 1.66 21.05
N SER A 4 -20.08 2.83 21.38
CA SER A 4 -20.87 4.00 21.76
C SER A 4 -21.47 4.74 20.53
N MET A 5 -20.84 4.59 19.37
CA MET A 5 -21.28 5.20 18.11
C MET A 5 -22.57 4.56 17.57
N ASN A 6 -22.73 3.23 17.69
CA ASN A 6 -23.95 2.53 17.25
C ASN A 6 -25.22 2.99 17.99
N ARG A 7 -25.12 3.39 19.28
CA ARG A 7 -26.27 3.92 20.04
C ARG A 7 -26.61 5.37 19.70
N LYS A 8 -25.63 6.20 19.29
CA LYS A 8 -25.86 7.60 18.91
C LYS A 8 -26.45 7.72 17.50
N ILE A 9 -26.08 6.85 16.58
CA ILE A 9 -26.63 6.85 15.22
C ILE A 9 -28.10 6.46 15.20
N LEU A 10 -28.52 5.49 16.02
CA LEU A 10 -29.93 5.07 16.11
C LEU A 10 -30.84 6.15 16.73
N GLY A 11 -30.31 6.99 17.62
CA GLY A 11 -31.04 8.09 18.25
C GLY A 11 -31.21 9.33 17.36
N LEU A 12 -30.36 9.50 16.31
CA LEU A 12 -30.40 10.67 15.42
C LEU A 12 -31.38 10.52 14.24
N ILE A 13 -31.81 9.32 13.93
CA ILE A 13 -32.71 9.04 12.79
C ILE A 13 -34.12 9.62 13.00
N ILE A 14 -34.51 9.92 14.23
CA ILE A 14 -35.87 10.38 14.57
C ILE A 14 -36.03 11.92 14.54
N SER A 15 -34.96 12.70 14.34
CA SER A 15 -34.99 14.15 14.57
C SER A 15 -34.61 15.04 13.37
N PHE A 16 -34.44 14.53 12.15
CA PHE A 16 -34.03 15.38 11.03
C PHE A 16 -34.96 15.28 9.81
N SER A 17 -35.95 16.18 9.81
CA SER A 17 -36.63 16.63 8.60
C SER A 17 -36.22 18.08 8.32
N LEU A 18 -35.74 18.33 7.11
CA LEU A 18 -35.52 19.62 6.44
C LEU A 18 -34.31 20.47 6.88
N LEU A 19 -33.20 20.28 6.17
CA LEU A 19 -32.26 21.36 5.87
C LEU A 19 -31.72 21.21 4.44
N SER A 20 -31.98 22.24 3.63
CA SER A 20 -31.60 22.36 2.23
C SER A 20 -30.08 22.43 2.05
N LEU A 21 -29.52 21.54 1.22
CA LEU A 21 -28.12 21.53 0.80
C LEU A 21 -27.88 22.62 -0.25
N SER A 22 -27.11 23.62 0.10
CA SER A 22 -26.46 24.55 -0.81
C SER A 22 -25.09 24.01 -1.18
N CYS A 23 -24.91 23.56 -2.42
CA CYS A 23 -23.60 23.25 -2.97
C CYS A 23 -22.85 24.54 -3.29
N SER A 24 -21.80 24.87 -2.54
CA SER A 24 -20.83 25.88 -2.95
C SER A 24 -19.63 25.18 -3.59
N ASN A 25 -19.50 25.33 -4.90
CA ASN A 25 -18.24 25.06 -5.62
C ASN A 25 -17.22 26.12 -5.18
N GLN A 26 -16.30 25.76 -4.31
CA GLN A 26 -15.10 26.57 -4.08
C GLN A 26 -13.98 26.04 -4.96
N ASN A 27 -13.45 26.91 -5.82
CA ASN A 27 -12.24 26.66 -6.59
C ASN A 27 -11.08 26.41 -5.63
N ILE A 28 -10.57 25.18 -5.62
CA ILE A 28 -9.34 24.81 -4.92
C ILE A 28 -8.19 25.36 -5.75
N THR A 29 -7.50 26.37 -5.26
CA THR A 29 -6.24 26.84 -5.85
C THR A 29 -5.16 25.82 -5.58
N ASN A 30 -4.52 25.34 -6.65
CA ASN A 30 -3.44 24.35 -6.65
C ASN A 30 -2.11 24.96 -6.17
N ASP A 31 -2.06 25.54 -4.99
CA ASP A 31 -0.79 25.85 -4.34
C ASP A 31 -0.35 24.63 -3.53
N PHE A 32 0.58 23.85 -4.08
CA PHE A 32 1.22 22.74 -3.39
C PHE A 32 2.20 23.28 -2.34
N PRO A 33 1.90 23.21 -1.04
CA PRO A 33 2.84 23.56 -0.01
C PRO A 33 3.74 22.36 0.35
N HIS A 34 4.37 21.73 -0.64
CA HIS A 34 5.30 20.67 -0.33
C HIS A 34 6.71 21.23 -0.23
N SER A 35 7.22 21.30 0.97
CA SER A 35 8.66 21.37 1.17
C SER A 35 9.27 20.14 0.48
N PRO A 36 10.22 20.28 -0.45
CA PRO A 36 10.87 19.15 -1.09
C PRO A 36 11.73 18.42 -0.06
N SER A 37 11.08 17.61 0.76
CA SER A 37 11.78 16.71 1.65
C SER A 37 12.57 15.73 0.78
N LYS A 38 13.86 15.63 1.06
CA LYS A 38 14.83 14.79 0.37
C LYS A 38 14.21 13.50 -0.15
N ILE A 39 14.35 13.26 -1.45
CA ILE A 39 13.91 12.02 -2.08
C ILE A 39 14.90 10.94 -1.69
N PRO A 40 14.56 9.97 -0.87
CA PRO A 40 15.37 8.77 -0.76
C PRO A 40 15.07 7.91 -1.98
N ASN A 41 15.85 8.09 -3.03
CA ASN A 41 15.82 7.21 -4.18
C ASN A 41 16.67 6.00 -3.87
N VAL A 42 16.03 4.86 -3.75
CA VAL A 42 16.71 3.59 -3.59
C VAL A 42 16.77 2.96 -4.97
N LEU A 43 17.96 2.91 -5.56
CA LEU A 43 18.19 2.38 -6.90
C LEU A 43 19.02 1.11 -6.84
N ILE A 44 18.50 0.06 -7.46
CA ILE A 44 19.31 -1.13 -7.80
C ILE A 44 19.43 -1.22 -9.31
N GLN A 45 20.67 -1.16 -9.81
CA GLN A 45 20.95 -1.56 -11.17
C GLN A 45 20.95 -3.08 -11.25
N ILE A 46 20.08 -3.64 -12.07
CA ILE A 46 20.07 -5.07 -12.38
C ILE A 46 21.09 -5.35 -13.47
N GLU A 47 22.12 -6.13 -13.13
CA GLU A 47 23.14 -6.55 -14.06
C GLU A 47 22.80 -7.94 -14.59
N GLY A 48 23.00 -8.18 -15.88
CA GLY A 48 22.84 -9.51 -16.48
C GLY A 48 22.40 -9.48 -17.95
N LYS A 49 22.66 -10.57 -18.66
CA LYS A 49 22.11 -10.80 -20.01
C LYS A 49 20.84 -11.64 -19.89
N PRO A 50 19.77 -11.35 -20.63
CA PRO A 50 19.66 -10.29 -21.65
C PRO A 50 19.15 -8.93 -21.10
N HIS A 51 18.81 -8.82 -19.82
CA HIS A 51 17.99 -7.74 -19.26
C HIS A 51 18.79 -6.87 -18.28
N LYS A 52 19.39 -5.80 -18.81
CA LYS A 52 19.93 -4.72 -17.97
C LYS A 52 18.84 -3.69 -17.72
N GLY A 53 18.71 -3.23 -16.48
CA GLY A 53 17.75 -2.19 -16.13
C GLY A 53 17.82 -1.83 -14.66
N TYR A 54 16.80 -1.17 -14.16
CA TYR A 54 16.77 -0.62 -12.82
C TYR A 54 15.54 -1.08 -12.04
N LEU A 55 15.75 -1.49 -10.81
CA LEU A 55 14.69 -1.58 -9.79
C LEU A 55 14.83 -0.36 -8.90
N LEU A 56 13.83 0.50 -8.87
CA LEU A 56 13.86 1.79 -8.16
C LEU A 56 12.72 1.83 -7.14
N GLY A 57 13.08 1.97 -5.87
CA GLY A 57 12.11 2.23 -4.80
C GLY A 57 11.78 3.71 -4.71
N ILE A 58 10.51 4.03 -4.64
CA ILE A 58 10.01 5.39 -4.42
C ILE A 58 9.30 5.41 -3.07
N GLU A 59 9.87 6.16 -2.12
CA GLU A 59 9.29 6.40 -0.79
C GLU A 59 8.82 7.87 -0.69
N PRO A 60 7.68 8.22 -1.32
CA PRO A 60 7.20 9.59 -1.26
C PRO A 60 6.85 9.94 0.19
N TYR A 61 7.13 11.18 0.58
CA TYR A 61 6.60 11.70 1.83
C TYR A 61 5.14 12.07 1.59
N LEU A 62 4.24 11.32 2.20
CA LEU A 62 2.80 11.39 1.97
C LEU A 62 2.11 12.10 3.12
N GLU A 63 1.25 13.05 2.77
CA GLU A 63 0.39 13.77 3.70
C GLU A 63 -1.08 13.56 3.32
N LYS A 64 -1.99 13.81 4.25
CA LYS A 64 -3.43 13.64 3.99
C LYS A 64 -3.92 14.51 2.83
N GLU A 65 -3.35 15.69 2.67
CA GLU A 65 -3.65 16.65 1.61
C GLU A 65 -3.35 16.11 0.20
N ASP A 66 -2.41 15.20 0.06
CA ASP A 66 -2.06 14.55 -1.22
C ASP A 66 -3.21 13.68 -1.76
N TYR A 67 -4.13 13.31 -0.90
CA TYR A 67 -5.29 12.47 -1.22
C TYR A 67 -6.59 13.27 -1.44
N LEU A 68 -6.54 14.61 -1.47
CA LEU A 68 -7.71 15.46 -1.71
C LEU A 68 -8.43 15.10 -3.00
N THR A 69 -7.69 14.91 -4.07
CA THR A 69 -8.22 14.58 -5.39
C THR A 69 -7.32 13.57 -6.13
N GLU A 70 -7.81 13.01 -7.23
CA GLU A 70 -6.99 12.21 -8.15
C GLU A 70 -5.79 13.01 -8.66
N ASP A 71 -6.00 14.30 -8.98
CA ASP A 71 -4.93 15.15 -9.50
C ASP A 71 -3.86 15.45 -8.45
N THR A 72 -4.21 15.77 -7.19
CA THR A 72 -3.22 16.00 -6.12
C THR A 72 -2.36 14.75 -5.90
N PHE A 73 -2.97 13.58 -5.87
CA PHE A 73 -2.24 12.32 -5.73
C PHE A 73 -1.33 12.05 -6.95
N TYR A 74 -1.83 12.29 -8.17
CA TYR A 74 -1.03 12.15 -9.37
C TYR A 74 0.15 13.12 -9.40
N GLN A 75 -0.06 14.41 -9.10
CA GLN A 75 1.00 15.44 -9.14
C GLN A 75 2.11 15.15 -8.14
N LEU A 76 1.76 14.69 -6.93
CA LEU A 76 2.77 14.27 -5.97
C LEU A 76 3.65 13.14 -6.52
N LEU A 77 3.05 12.05 -6.99
CA LEU A 77 3.82 10.93 -7.51
C LEU A 77 4.63 11.32 -8.76
N LYS A 78 4.02 12.13 -9.64
CA LYS A 78 4.69 12.70 -10.80
C LYS A 78 5.93 13.50 -10.42
N PHE A 79 5.88 14.31 -9.37
CA PHE A 79 7.02 15.08 -8.88
C PHE A 79 8.23 14.16 -8.56
N TYR A 80 8.01 13.03 -7.91
CA TYR A 80 9.07 12.06 -7.62
C TYR A 80 9.62 11.41 -8.90
N LEU A 81 8.75 11.10 -9.86
CA LEU A 81 9.19 10.52 -11.13
C LEU A 81 9.92 11.54 -12.01
N ASP A 82 9.47 12.80 -12.05
CA ASP A 82 10.17 13.89 -12.75
C ASP A 82 11.58 14.08 -12.17
N THR A 83 11.72 14.04 -10.86
CA THR A 83 13.03 14.13 -10.21
C THR A 83 13.90 12.94 -10.57
N ALA A 84 13.38 11.71 -10.46
CA ALA A 84 14.13 10.52 -10.86
C ALA A 84 14.54 10.54 -12.34
N LYS A 85 13.68 11.09 -13.21
CA LYS A 85 13.98 11.29 -14.64
C LYS A 85 15.09 12.31 -14.85
N LYS A 86 15.04 13.44 -14.14
CA LYS A 86 16.07 14.50 -14.19
C LYS A 86 17.44 13.98 -13.74
N GLU A 87 17.45 13.05 -12.78
CA GLU A 87 18.65 12.40 -12.28
C GLU A 87 19.09 11.18 -13.12
N GLU A 88 18.47 10.99 -14.29
CA GLU A 88 18.76 9.89 -15.23
C GLU A 88 18.57 8.47 -14.65
N LEU A 89 17.74 8.35 -13.61
CA LEU A 89 17.45 7.07 -12.94
C LEU A 89 16.36 6.26 -13.65
N LEU A 90 15.61 6.87 -14.57
CA LEU A 90 14.56 6.18 -15.33
C LEU A 90 15.03 5.82 -16.73
N GLN A 91 14.98 4.53 -17.05
CA GLN A 91 15.20 4.02 -18.40
C GLN A 91 13.90 3.44 -18.94
N SER A 92 13.43 3.97 -20.07
CA SER A 92 12.22 3.50 -20.75
C SER A 92 12.27 1.99 -20.99
N ASP A 93 11.21 1.29 -20.63
CA ASP A 93 11.01 -0.15 -20.74
C ASP A 93 12.03 -1.01 -19.96
N ARG A 94 12.91 -0.38 -19.17
CA ARG A 94 13.97 -1.05 -18.40
C ARG A 94 14.03 -0.61 -16.93
N THR A 95 13.02 0.09 -16.44
CA THR A 95 12.89 0.44 -15.02
C THR A 95 11.60 -0.16 -14.48
N ILE A 96 11.68 -0.74 -13.28
CA ILE A 96 10.53 -1.11 -12.47
C ILE A 96 10.55 -0.26 -11.21
N LEU A 97 9.48 0.48 -10.96
CA LEU A 97 9.28 1.26 -9.75
C LEU A 97 8.55 0.43 -8.71
N ILE A 98 8.87 0.65 -7.43
CA ILE A 98 8.16 0.05 -6.30
C ILE A 98 7.68 1.17 -5.40
N PHE A 99 6.38 1.22 -5.11
CA PHE A 99 5.75 2.10 -4.15
C PHE A 99 5.40 1.36 -2.84
N PRO A 100 5.20 2.06 -1.71
CA PRO A 100 5.01 1.42 -0.42
C PRO A 100 3.60 0.84 -0.21
N GLU A 101 3.47 0.01 0.83
CA GLU A 101 2.18 -0.54 1.27
C GLU A 101 1.20 0.58 1.66
N TYR A 102 -0.08 0.34 1.45
CA TYR A 102 -1.21 1.23 1.78
C TYR A 102 -1.23 2.58 1.04
N ILE A 103 -0.32 2.82 0.09
CA ILE A 103 -0.31 4.09 -0.67
C ILE A 103 -1.66 4.37 -1.37
N GLY A 104 -2.34 3.34 -1.86
CA GLY A 104 -3.66 3.45 -2.48
C GLY A 104 -4.82 3.48 -1.48
N THR A 105 -4.60 3.05 -0.24
CA THR A 105 -5.67 2.87 0.75
C THR A 105 -6.24 4.20 1.24
N TRP A 106 -5.42 5.24 1.32
CA TRP A 106 -5.84 6.58 1.75
C TRP A 106 -6.69 7.32 0.71
N LEU A 107 -6.80 6.78 -0.52
CA LEU A 107 -7.77 7.24 -1.52
C LEU A 107 -9.23 7.08 -1.04
N VAL A 108 -9.46 6.39 0.07
CA VAL A 108 -10.76 6.36 0.76
C VAL A 108 -11.28 7.77 1.05
N ALA A 109 -10.40 8.74 1.29
CA ALA A 109 -10.72 10.14 1.52
C ALA A 109 -10.78 10.99 0.24
N SER A 110 -10.40 10.43 -0.91
CA SER A 110 -10.33 11.22 -2.16
C SER A 110 -11.70 11.76 -2.58
N GLY A 111 -11.70 13.06 -2.90
CA GLY A 111 -12.90 13.81 -3.30
C GLY A 111 -13.87 14.08 -2.14
N GLU A 112 -13.41 13.97 -0.91
CA GLU A 112 -14.18 14.36 0.26
C GLU A 112 -14.11 15.87 0.51
N ASN A 113 -15.04 16.35 1.34
CA ASN A 113 -15.05 17.73 1.77
C ASN A 113 -13.83 18.05 2.64
N GLN A 114 -13.39 19.30 2.62
CA GLN A 114 -12.23 19.76 3.41
C GLN A 114 -12.34 19.49 4.91
N ASN A 115 -13.56 19.32 5.47
CA ASN A 115 -13.74 19.02 6.88
C ASN A 115 -13.09 17.68 7.28
N VAL A 116 -13.07 16.67 6.39
CA VAL A 116 -12.38 15.39 6.63
C VAL A 116 -10.87 15.60 6.81
N PHE A 117 -10.29 16.49 6.01
CA PHE A 117 -8.84 16.78 6.04
C PHE A 117 -8.42 17.74 7.17
N LYS A 118 -9.39 18.43 7.80
CA LYS A 118 -9.13 19.28 8.98
C LYS A 118 -9.07 18.49 10.28
N GLU A 119 -9.57 17.27 10.28
CA GLU A 119 -9.49 16.40 11.46
C GLU A 119 -8.02 16.10 11.83
N GLU A 120 -7.80 15.84 13.13
CA GLU A 120 -6.46 15.57 13.66
C GLU A 120 -6.12 14.08 13.66
N THR A 121 -7.12 13.20 13.72
CA THR A 121 -6.92 11.75 13.79
C THR A 121 -7.65 11.01 12.66
N ILE A 122 -7.15 9.86 12.28
CA ILE A 122 -7.79 8.96 11.31
C ILE A 122 -9.21 8.62 11.76
N ASN A 123 -9.42 8.35 13.04
CA ASN A 123 -10.74 8.00 13.56
C ASN A 123 -11.74 9.15 13.38
N ALA A 124 -11.36 10.39 13.72
CA ALA A 124 -12.21 11.57 13.54
C ALA A 124 -12.48 11.83 12.05
N ALA A 125 -11.46 11.72 11.19
CA ALA A 125 -11.61 11.88 9.74
C ALA A 125 -12.59 10.85 9.16
N MET A 126 -12.49 9.57 9.58
CA MET A 126 -13.39 8.52 9.10
C MET A 126 -14.82 8.69 9.65
N GLU A 127 -14.98 9.14 10.89
CA GLU A 127 -16.32 9.50 11.45
C GLU A 127 -16.95 10.66 10.67
N THR A 128 -16.19 11.70 10.35
CA THR A 128 -16.64 12.83 9.54
C THR A 128 -17.02 12.39 8.13
N LEU A 129 -16.25 11.48 7.51
CA LEU A 129 -16.57 10.90 6.21
C LEU A 129 -17.88 10.10 6.25
N VAL A 130 -18.08 9.27 7.27
CA VAL A 130 -19.35 8.54 7.48
C VAL A 130 -20.52 9.52 7.62
N PHE A 131 -20.34 10.60 8.38
CA PHE A 131 -21.36 11.61 8.58
C PHE A 131 -21.73 12.33 7.28
N ASN A 132 -20.74 12.69 6.46
CA ASN A 132 -20.93 13.31 5.15
C ASN A 132 -21.74 12.42 4.19
N HIS A 133 -21.68 11.11 4.35
CA HIS A 133 -22.34 10.12 3.49
C HIS A 133 -23.31 9.21 4.25
N LEU A 134 -23.93 9.70 5.32
CA LEU A 134 -24.69 8.90 6.29
C LEU A 134 -25.73 7.97 5.64
N ILE A 135 -26.52 8.46 4.70
CA ILE A 135 -27.55 7.66 4.03
C ILE A 135 -26.92 6.49 3.28
N ARG A 136 -25.90 6.76 2.47
CA ARG A 136 -25.19 5.73 1.72
C ARG A 136 -24.50 4.73 2.65
N TYR A 137 -23.89 5.23 3.72
CA TYR A 137 -23.26 4.38 4.74
C TYR A 137 -24.26 3.43 5.39
N ILE A 138 -25.45 3.93 5.80
CA ILE A 138 -26.50 3.11 6.40
C ILE A 138 -26.98 2.02 5.42
N TRP A 139 -27.19 2.38 4.14
CA TRP A 139 -27.58 1.41 3.12
C TRP A 139 -26.54 0.31 2.98
N THR A 140 -25.27 0.67 2.77
CA THR A 140 -24.18 -0.31 2.67
C THR A 140 -24.08 -1.17 3.94
N TYR A 141 -24.19 -0.54 5.13
CA TYR A 141 -24.12 -1.26 6.40
C TYR A 141 -25.25 -2.29 6.60
N LEU A 142 -26.46 -1.98 6.15
CA LEU A 142 -27.62 -2.84 6.35
C LEU A 142 -27.76 -3.94 5.28
N PHE A 143 -27.38 -3.65 4.05
CA PHE A 143 -27.73 -4.49 2.90
C PHE A 143 -26.53 -5.20 2.27
N ASP A 144 -25.31 -4.69 2.42
CA ASP A 144 -24.14 -5.39 1.92
C ASP A 144 -23.76 -6.56 2.82
N THR A 145 -23.25 -7.61 2.20
CA THR A 145 -22.69 -8.75 2.92
C THR A 145 -21.45 -8.32 3.70
N SER A 146 -21.40 -8.67 4.98
CA SER A 146 -20.25 -8.39 5.83
C SER A 146 -19.47 -9.66 6.11
N TYR A 147 -18.14 -9.57 5.95
CA TYR A 147 -17.19 -10.65 6.23
C TYR A 147 -16.29 -10.31 7.42
N ALA A 148 -16.25 -9.05 7.82
CA ALA A 148 -15.32 -8.54 8.83
C ALA A 148 -15.95 -8.46 10.23
N LYS A 149 -15.09 -8.61 11.26
CA LYS A 149 -15.49 -8.33 12.65
C LYS A 149 -15.76 -6.84 12.87
N ASP A 150 -14.93 -5.98 12.26
CA ASP A 150 -15.12 -4.52 12.24
C ASP A 150 -15.96 -4.12 11.02
N LYS A 151 -17.26 -4.36 11.12
CA LYS A 151 -18.23 -4.02 10.08
C LYS A 151 -18.24 -2.52 9.74
N THR A 152 -17.88 -1.66 10.68
CA THR A 152 -17.83 -0.21 10.46
C THR A 152 -16.74 0.18 9.47
N LYS A 153 -15.53 -0.33 9.66
CA LYS A 153 -14.42 -0.12 8.71
C LYS A 153 -14.72 -0.77 7.36
N GLU A 154 -15.21 -2.02 7.38
CA GLU A 154 -15.57 -2.71 6.15
C GLU A 154 -16.57 -1.91 5.31
N THR A 155 -17.65 -1.42 5.93
CA THR A 155 -18.69 -0.63 5.26
C THR A 155 -18.12 0.64 4.63
N LEU A 156 -17.23 1.33 5.35
CA LEU A 156 -16.59 2.54 4.85
C LEU A 156 -15.77 2.26 3.59
N PHE A 157 -14.91 1.25 3.61
CA PHE A 157 -14.11 0.87 2.45
C PHE A 157 -14.96 0.42 1.28
N ARG A 158 -16.00 -0.40 1.51
CA ARG A 158 -16.94 -0.83 0.46
C ARG A 158 -17.63 0.35 -0.20
N MET A 159 -18.12 1.30 0.59
CA MET A 159 -18.79 2.50 0.09
C MET A 159 -17.89 3.32 -0.86
N LYS A 160 -16.59 3.33 -0.63
CA LYS A 160 -15.61 4.12 -1.40
C LYS A 160 -14.85 3.31 -2.44
N ALA A 161 -14.96 1.98 -2.43
CA ALA A 161 -14.11 1.05 -3.17
C ALA A 161 -14.03 1.32 -4.67
N LEU A 162 -15.15 1.61 -5.33
CA LEU A 162 -15.17 1.88 -6.78
C LEU A 162 -14.28 3.08 -7.13
N ARG A 163 -14.50 4.20 -6.43
CA ARG A 163 -13.69 5.40 -6.65
C ARG A 163 -12.22 5.20 -6.31
N MET A 164 -11.93 4.48 -5.24
CA MET A 164 -10.55 4.13 -4.87
C MET A 164 -9.87 3.35 -5.99
N ALA A 165 -10.53 2.31 -6.52
CA ALA A 165 -10.00 1.47 -7.59
C ALA A 165 -9.78 2.27 -8.88
N GLU A 166 -10.74 3.10 -9.28
CA GLU A 166 -10.65 3.97 -10.47
C GLU A 166 -9.50 4.96 -10.36
N THR A 167 -9.44 5.74 -9.27
CA THR A 167 -8.36 6.73 -9.04
C THR A 167 -7.00 6.05 -9.01
N TYR A 168 -6.88 4.94 -8.29
CA TYR A 168 -5.63 4.18 -8.20
C TYR A 168 -5.17 3.71 -9.59
N GLN A 169 -6.07 3.09 -10.36
CA GLN A 169 -5.75 2.64 -11.72
C GLN A 169 -5.38 3.80 -12.63
N ASN A 170 -6.17 4.89 -12.66
CA ASN A 170 -5.93 6.04 -13.52
C ASN A 170 -4.54 6.62 -13.27
N VAL A 171 -4.19 6.85 -12.01
CA VAL A 171 -2.92 7.45 -11.63
C VAL A 171 -1.74 6.56 -12.00
N PHE A 172 -1.73 5.29 -11.58
CA PHE A 172 -0.60 4.41 -11.84
C PHE A 172 -0.47 4.00 -13.30
N SER A 173 -1.58 3.79 -14.02
CA SER A 173 -1.60 3.55 -15.47
C SER A 173 -1.01 4.73 -16.24
N LYS A 174 -1.42 5.95 -15.89
CA LYS A 174 -0.91 7.18 -16.50
C LYS A 174 0.58 7.36 -16.25
N LEU A 175 1.04 7.21 -15.01
CA LEU A 175 2.46 7.30 -14.65
C LEU A 175 3.29 6.23 -15.37
N ALA A 176 2.85 4.97 -15.39
CA ALA A 176 3.56 3.88 -16.06
C ALA A 176 3.74 4.16 -17.55
N SER A 177 2.68 4.59 -18.24
CA SER A 177 2.73 4.90 -19.68
C SER A 177 3.52 6.17 -19.99
N GLU A 178 3.36 7.25 -19.21
CA GLU A 178 4.04 8.54 -19.41
C GLU A 178 5.56 8.42 -19.28
N TYR A 179 6.03 7.64 -18.28
CA TYR A 179 7.47 7.43 -18.05
C TYR A 179 8.00 6.17 -18.72
N ARG A 180 7.12 5.36 -19.33
CA ARG A 180 7.46 4.07 -19.93
C ARG A 180 8.22 3.15 -18.97
N VAL A 181 7.67 2.95 -17.78
CA VAL A 181 8.26 2.14 -16.71
C VAL A 181 7.26 1.13 -16.17
N GLY A 182 7.74 -0.04 -15.75
CA GLY A 182 6.92 -0.96 -14.96
C GLY A 182 6.68 -0.38 -13.56
N ILE A 183 5.50 -0.59 -12.97
CA ILE A 183 5.18 -0.10 -11.64
C ILE A 183 4.57 -1.20 -10.77
N VAL A 184 5.23 -1.52 -9.65
CA VAL A 184 4.59 -2.16 -8.48
C VAL A 184 3.95 -1.04 -7.69
N ALA A 185 2.64 -0.92 -7.77
CA ALA A 185 1.91 0.25 -7.31
C ALA A 185 1.64 0.30 -5.79
N GLY A 186 2.54 -0.28 -5.00
CA GLY A 186 2.37 -0.41 -3.56
C GLY A 186 1.22 -1.32 -3.20
N SER A 187 0.34 -0.89 -2.30
CA SER A 187 -0.88 -1.65 -2.05
C SER A 187 -2.12 -0.77 -1.78
N ILE A 188 -3.28 -1.39 -1.88
CA ILE A 188 -4.59 -0.80 -1.68
C ILE A 188 -5.55 -1.83 -1.06
N VAL A 189 -6.47 -1.36 -0.21
CA VAL A 189 -7.55 -2.20 0.34
C VAL A 189 -8.79 -2.09 -0.52
N LEU A 190 -9.21 -3.23 -1.10
CA LEU A 190 -10.40 -3.32 -1.96
C LEU A 190 -11.20 -4.61 -1.68
N PRO A 191 -12.53 -4.62 -1.92
CA PRO A 191 -13.36 -5.82 -1.78
C PRO A 191 -13.11 -6.77 -2.96
N GLU A 192 -12.44 -7.88 -2.70
CA GLU A 192 -12.09 -8.99 -3.61
C GLU A 192 -11.92 -8.54 -5.08
N PRO A 193 -10.88 -7.72 -5.38
CA PRO A 193 -10.73 -7.15 -6.70
C PRO A 193 -10.33 -8.19 -7.75
N LYS A 194 -10.72 -7.91 -9.00
CA LYS A 194 -10.33 -8.66 -10.20
C LYS A 194 -9.86 -7.70 -11.28
N VAL A 195 -9.07 -8.20 -12.22
CA VAL A 195 -8.75 -7.45 -13.44
C VAL A 195 -9.52 -8.07 -14.59
N VAL A 196 -10.42 -7.30 -15.18
CA VAL A 196 -11.26 -7.72 -16.31
C VAL A 196 -11.02 -6.75 -17.46
N GLU A 197 -10.56 -7.27 -18.60
CA GLU A 197 -10.26 -6.47 -19.80
C GLU A 197 -9.35 -5.26 -19.51
N GLY A 198 -8.31 -5.46 -18.67
CA GLY A 198 -7.37 -4.40 -18.29
C GLY A 198 -7.92 -3.36 -17.31
N LYS A 199 -9.06 -3.62 -16.66
CA LYS A 199 -9.66 -2.75 -15.65
C LYS A 199 -9.73 -3.45 -14.31
N ILE A 200 -9.38 -2.70 -13.25
CA ILE A 200 -9.57 -3.15 -11.87
C ILE A 200 -11.07 -3.04 -11.56
N THR A 201 -11.68 -4.16 -11.26
CA THR A 201 -13.07 -4.26 -10.84
C THR A 201 -13.14 -4.73 -9.39
N ILE A 202 -14.20 -4.39 -8.70
CA ILE A 202 -14.48 -4.83 -7.33
C ILE A 202 -15.66 -5.79 -7.32
N SER A 203 -15.73 -6.65 -6.31
CA SER A 203 -16.86 -7.56 -6.09
C SER A 203 -17.51 -7.30 -4.71
N ASP A 204 -18.50 -8.10 -4.37
CA ASP A 204 -19.11 -8.10 -3.03
C ASP A 204 -18.33 -8.98 -2.03
N GLY A 205 -17.18 -9.52 -2.43
CA GLY A 205 -16.32 -10.36 -1.58
C GLY A 205 -15.63 -9.60 -0.43
N PRO A 206 -14.83 -10.28 0.39
CA PRO A 206 -14.19 -9.68 1.56
C PRO A 206 -13.14 -8.61 1.16
N LEU A 207 -12.87 -7.68 2.08
CA LEU A 207 -11.78 -6.72 1.90
C LEU A 207 -10.42 -7.43 1.94
N GLN A 208 -9.57 -7.10 0.99
CA GLN A 208 -8.21 -7.64 0.84
C GLN A 208 -7.19 -6.51 0.67
N ASN A 209 -6.01 -6.67 1.25
CA ASN A 209 -4.85 -5.82 0.96
C ASN A 209 -4.16 -6.40 -0.28
N VAL A 210 -4.14 -5.63 -1.37
CA VAL A 210 -3.70 -6.12 -2.68
C VAL A 210 -2.70 -5.18 -3.33
N SER A 211 -1.80 -5.74 -4.15
CA SER A 211 -0.85 -5.01 -4.98
C SER A 211 -1.04 -5.35 -6.44
N PHE A 212 -0.95 -4.33 -7.30
CA PHE A 212 -1.04 -4.46 -8.75
C PHE A 212 0.29 -4.12 -9.40
N TYR A 213 0.58 -4.79 -10.51
CA TYR A 213 1.67 -4.46 -11.40
C TYR A 213 1.12 -3.83 -12.67
N PHE A 214 1.64 -2.67 -13.05
CA PHE A 214 1.38 -2.01 -14.32
C PHE A 214 2.62 -2.15 -15.19
N ASP A 215 2.44 -2.54 -16.44
CA ASP A 215 3.55 -2.58 -17.40
C ASP A 215 3.91 -1.18 -17.91
N SER A 216 4.97 -1.07 -18.70
CA SER A 216 5.46 0.21 -19.23
C SER A 216 4.53 0.88 -20.26
N THR A 217 3.45 0.22 -20.66
CA THR A 217 2.39 0.79 -21.49
C THR A 217 1.21 1.33 -20.66
N GLY A 218 1.26 1.11 -19.34
CA GLY A 218 0.22 1.51 -18.40
C GLY A 218 -0.89 0.47 -18.24
N VAL A 219 -0.76 -0.71 -18.84
CA VAL A 219 -1.75 -1.79 -18.69
C VAL A 219 -1.53 -2.50 -17.37
N VAL A 220 -2.62 -2.66 -16.60
CA VAL A 220 -2.60 -3.43 -15.37
C VAL A 220 -2.51 -4.93 -15.69
N HIS A 221 -1.58 -5.63 -15.03
CA HIS A 221 -1.43 -7.08 -15.20
C HIS A 221 -2.68 -7.82 -14.68
N PRO A 222 -3.14 -8.88 -15.36
CA PRO A 222 -4.35 -9.61 -14.97
C PRO A 222 -4.24 -10.30 -13.60
N ASN A 223 -3.05 -10.72 -13.22
CA ASN A 223 -2.82 -11.31 -11.91
C ASN A 223 -2.66 -10.24 -10.83
N ILE A 224 -3.13 -10.54 -9.61
CA ILE A 224 -3.15 -9.63 -8.48
C ILE A 224 -2.41 -10.29 -7.31
N THR A 225 -1.42 -9.61 -6.74
CA THR A 225 -0.82 -10.06 -5.48
C THR A 225 -1.73 -9.69 -4.32
N ARG A 226 -2.02 -10.66 -3.47
CA ARG A 226 -2.82 -10.51 -2.25
C ARG A 226 -1.96 -10.79 -1.02
N LYS A 227 -2.08 -9.97 0.02
CA LYS A 227 -1.38 -10.19 1.29
C LYS A 227 -1.82 -11.52 1.90
N GLN A 228 -0.86 -12.41 2.14
CA GLN A 228 -1.10 -13.76 2.64
C GLN A 228 -1.06 -13.83 4.18
N PHE A 229 -0.20 -13.00 4.78
CA PHE A 229 0.04 -12.99 6.23
C PHE A 229 -0.45 -11.66 6.82
N LEU A 230 -1.68 -11.69 7.36
CA LEU A 230 -2.25 -10.53 8.02
C LEU A 230 -1.71 -10.38 9.43
N ILE A 231 -1.39 -9.17 9.84
CA ILE A 231 -1.11 -8.83 11.24
C ILE A 231 -2.43 -8.75 12.03
N GLU A 232 -2.35 -8.75 13.37
CA GLU A 232 -3.56 -8.83 14.21
C GLU A 232 -4.49 -7.64 14.01
N GLU A 233 -3.95 -6.45 13.79
CA GLU A 233 -4.70 -5.23 13.54
C GLU A 233 -5.51 -5.30 12.23
N GLU A 234 -4.98 -5.99 11.23
CA GLU A 234 -5.64 -6.16 9.93
C GLU A 234 -6.78 -7.18 9.97
N LYS A 235 -6.67 -8.22 10.78
CA LYS A 235 -7.65 -9.32 10.86
C LYS A 235 -9.06 -8.88 11.28
N SER A 236 -9.17 -7.69 11.85
CA SER A 236 -10.48 -7.16 12.24
C SER A 236 -11.34 -6.75 11.05
N PHE A 237 -10.73 -6.39 9.91
CA PHE A 237 -11.45 -5.88 8.72
C PHE A 237 -10.96 -6.45 7.39
N LEU A 238 -9.77 -7.08 7.32
CA LEU A 238 -9.28 -7.74 6.13
C LEU A 238 -9.44 -9.26 6.24
N SER A 239 -9.57 -9.89 5.07
CA SER A 239 -9.62 -11.34 4.93
C SER A 239 -8.53 -11.83 3.99
N LYS A 240 -8.09 -13.07 4.25
CA LYS A 240 -7.28 -13.86 3.32
C LYS A 240 -8.09 -14.99 2.65
N GLU A 241 -9.40 -14.94 2.73
CA GLU A 241 -10.27 -15.87 2.04
C GLU A 241 -10.14 -15.69 0.52
N ASN A 242 -10.31 -16.79 -0.22
CA ASN A 242 -10.20 -16.83 -1.67
C ASN A 242 -8.84 -16.34 -2.21
N LEU A 243 -7.77 -16.51 -1.44
CA LEU A 243 -6.43 -16.24 -1.95
C LEU A 243 -6.16 -17.21 -3.12
N SER A 244 -5.90 -16.63 -4.29
CA SER A 244 -5.42 -17.39 -5.44
C SER A 244 -4.02 -17.93 -5.19
N GLU A 245 -3.56 -18.83 -6.06
CA GLU A 245 -2.20 -19.32 -6.09
C GLU A 245 -1.16 -18.18 -6.07
N ASP A 246 0.06 -18.52 -5.70
CA ASP A 246 1.21 -17.60 -5.77
C ASP A 246 1.33 -16.97 -7.15
N VAL A 247 1.47 -15.65 -7.16
CA VAL A 247 1.52 -14.85 -8.39
C VAL A 247 2.95 -14.44 -8.72
N PHE A 248 3.28 -14.56 -9.99
CA PHE A 248 4.58 -14.14 -10.56
C PHE A 248 4.33 -13.27 -11.78
N TYR A 249 5.24 -12.32 -12.00
CA TYR A 249 5.15 -11.37 -13.10
C TYR A 249 6.36 -11.52 -13.99
N ASN A 250 6.14 -11.91 -15.24
CA ASN A 250 7.21 -11.91 -16.24
C ASN A 250 7.42 -10.48 -16.74
N THR A 251 8.55 -9.90 -16.37
CA THR A 251 8.88 -8.51 -16.68
C THR A 251 10.09 -8.41 -17.62
N SER A 252 10.34 -7.20 -18.15
CA SER A 252 11.54 -6.93 -18.96
C SER A 252 12.86 -7.12 -18.19
N LEU A 253 12.83 -7.13 -16.85
CA LEU A 253 14.00 -7.30 -15.99
C LEU A 253 14.17 -8.71 -15.43
N GLY A 254 13.18 -9.57 -15.62
CA GLY A 254 13.16 -10.93 -15.09
C GLY A 254 11.85 -11.31 -14.44
N ASN A 255 11.82 -12.48 -13.82
CA ASN A 255 10.65 -12.97 -13.13
C ASN A 255 10.54 -12.31 -11.76
N LEU A 256 9.49 -11.50 -11.56
CA LEU A 256 9.23 -10.70 -10.36
C LEU A 256 8.20 -11.39 -9.47
N LYS A 257 8.45 -11.42 -8.17
CA LYS A 257 7.47 -11.71 -7.13
C LYS A 257 7.23 -10.48 -6.27
N ILE A 258 5.96 -10.13 -6.06
CA ILE A 258 5.56 -9.11 -5.11
C ILE A 258 5.15 -9.82 -3.80
N MET A 259 5.60 -9.31 -2.67
CA MET A 259 5.21 -9.72 -1.32
C MET A 259 4.76 -8.47 -0.56
N ILE A 260 3.67 -8.53 0.19
CA ILE A 260 3.18 -7.34 0.89
C ILE A 260 3.59 -7.43 2.37
N CYS A 261 4.52 -6.56 2.78
CA CYS A 261 4.93 -6.34 4.17
C CYS A 261 5.23 -7.64 4.96
N ALA A 262 4.29 -8.08 5.81
CA ALA A 262 4.43 -9.26 6.65
C ALA A 262 4.68 -10.56 5.85
N ASP A 263 4.30 -10.64 4.58
CA ASP A 263 4.60 -11.79 3.73
C ASP A 263 6.11 -12.07 3.67
N SER A 264 6.92 -11.02 3.74
CA SER A 264 8.39 -11.11 3.67
C SER A 264 9.05 -11.75 4.88
N TRP A 265 8.30 -11.95 5.97
CA TRP A 265 8.82 -12.58 7.18
C TRP A 265 8.69 -14.11 7.18
N TYR A 266 7.90 -14.67 6.27
CA TYR A 266 7.58 -16.10 6.23
C TYR A 266 8.41 -16.85 5.19
N PRO A 267 8.79 -18.12 5.44
CA PRO A 267 9.56 -18.93 4.50
C PRO A 267 8.85 -19.25 3.19
N ASN A 268 7.56 -19.55 3.26
CA ASN A 268 6.78 -20.08 2.12
C ASN A 268 6.84 -19.19 0.86
N PRO A 269 6.71 -17.84 0.94
CA PRO A 269 6.83 -16.99 -0.24
C PRO A 269 8.19 -17.08 -0.93
N TYR A 270 9.29 -17.28 -0.16
CA TYR A 270 10.63 -17.44 -0.74
C TYR A 270 10.85 -18.83 -1.31
N GLU A 271 10.34 -19.88 -0.68
CA GLU A 271 10.38 -21.24 -1.21
C GLU A 271 9.66 -21.33 -2.55
N SER A 272 8.50 -20.69 -2.65
CA SER A 272 7.78 -20.56 -3.90
C SER A 272 8.53 -19.73 -4.94
N ALA A 273 9.18 -18.63 -4.53
CA ALA A 273 9.99 -17.81 -5.41
C ALA A 273 11.12 -18.62 -6.09
N ILE A 274 11.82 -19.48 -5.31
CA ILE A 274 12.88 -20.33 -5.85
C ILE A 274 12.31 -21.33 -6.87
N LYS A 275 11.24 -22.03 -6.52
CA LYS A 275 10.60 -23.02 -7.40
C LYS A 275 10.18 -22.43 -8.74
N ASN A 276 9.88 -21.14 -8.78
CA ASN A 276 9.43 -20.43 -9.98
C ASN A 276 10.52 -19.54 -10.60
N ASN A 277 11.80 -19.77 -10.26
CA ASN A 277 12.94 -19.04 -10.84
C ASN A 277 12.79 -17.52 -10.75
N VAL A 278 12.30 -17.02 -9.63
CA VAL A 278 12.17 -15.58 -9.36
C VAL A 278 13.56 -14.96 -9.26
N THR A 279 13.77 -13.86 -9.96
CA THR A 279 15.02 -13.10 -9.96
C THR A 279 14.90 -11.76 -9.28
N LEU A 280 13.68 -11.29 -9.07
CA LEU A 280 13.35 -9.99 -8.46
C LEU A 280 12.28 -10.15 -7.39
N ILE A 281 12.49 -9.54 -6.22
CA ILE A 281 11.47 -9.43 -5.18
C ILE A 281 11.19 -7.96 -4.89
N ALA A 282 9.92 -7.56 -4.94
CA ALA A 282 9.44 -6.25 -4.54
C ALA A 282 8.55 -6.39 -3.30
N ILE A 283 8.84 -5.58 -2.27
CA ILE A 283 8.11 -5.66 -1.00
C ILE A 283 7.64 -4.26 -0.59
N PRO A 284 6.41 -3.88 -0.96
CA PRO A 284 5.71 -2.76 -0.34
C PRO A 284 5.46 -3.02 1.14
N SER A 285 5.84 -2.08 2.02
CA SER A 285 5.67 -2.22 3.48
C SER A 285 5.26 -0.93 4.17
N LEU A 286 4.73 -1.06 5.37
CA LEU A 286 4.44 0.01 6.32
C LEU A 286 4.88 -0.43 7.72
N VAL A 287 5.61 0.43 8.42
CA VAL A 287 5.88 0.36 9.87
C VAL A 287 5.46 1.67 10.50
N ALA A 288 4.51 1.61 11.42
CA ALA A 288 4.00 2.78 12.14
C ALA A 288 3.69 2.42 13.60
N PRO A 289 3.82 3.35 14.52
CA PRO A 289 4.43 4.69 14.33
C PRO A 289 5.94 4.62 14.13
N SER A 290 6.55 5.72 13.68
CA SER A 290 8.01 5.80 13.38
C SER A 290 8.91 5.31 14.50
N LYS A 291 8.56 5.58 15.75
CA LYS A 291 9.31 5.14 16.94
C LYS A 291 9.38 3.61 17.08
N SER A 292 8.48 2.85 16.44
CA SER A 292 8.46 1.39 16.50
C SER A 292 9.79 0.77 16.06
N TRP A 293 10.53 1.42 15.16
CA TRP A 293 11.83 0.94 14.70
C TRP A 293 12.84 0.70 15.82
N ASP A 294 12.82 1.55 16.85
CA ASP A 294 13.73 1.50 17.99
C ASP A 294 13.17 0.73 19.18
N GLU A 295 11.87 0.39 19.15
CA GLU A 295 11.23 -0.39 20.20
C GLU A 295 11.67 -1.86 20.13
N LYS A 296 11.54 -2.56 21.27
CA LYS A 296 11.85 -3.99 21.32
C LYS A 296 10.84 -4.79 20.52
N TRP A 297 11.35 -5.63 19.62
CA TRP A 297 10.53 -6.53 18.83
C TRP A 297 9.72 -7.48 19.70
N ASN A 298 8.41 -7.49 19.55
CA ASN A 298 7.47 -8.29 20.31
C ASN A 298 7.22 -9.69 19.70
N GLY A 299 7.95 -10.06 18.67
CA GLY A 299 7.74 -11.31 17.96
C GLY A 299 6.76 -11.19 16.79
N TYR A 300 6.39 -12.31 16.23
CA TYR A 300 5.43 -12.36 15.14
C TYR A 300 4.04 -11.96 15.63
N ASN A 301 3.40 -11.07 14.90
CA ASN A 301 2.06 -10.58 15.15
C ASN A 301 1.09 -11.14 14.09
N GLY A 302 0.03 -11.77 14.53
CA GLY A 302 -1.05 -12.27 13.66
C GLY A 302 -0.94 -13.77 13.34
N GLU A 303 0.10 -14.22 12.68
CA GLU A 303 0.25 -15.63 12.28
C GLU A 303 1.32 -16.35 13.10
N LYS A 304 1.30 -17.69 13.01
CA LYS A 304 2.23 -18.54 13.78
C LYS A 304 3.69 -18.23 13.44
N THR A 305 4.51 -18.04 14.46
CA THR A 305 5.95 -17.87 14.32
C THR A 305 6.58 -19.04 13.56
N PRO A 306 7.33 -18.77 12.46
CA PRO A 306 8.05 -19.82 11.73
C PRO A 306 9.09 -20.53 12.57
N SER A 307 9.38 -21.80 12.22
CA SER A 307 10.34 -22.63 12.96
C SER A 307 11.80 -22.15 12.85
N ASP A 308 12.12 -21.33 11.87
CA ASP A 308 13.47 -20.78 11.66
C ASP A 308 13.74 -19.49 12.46
N VAL A 309 12.81 -19.09 13.33
CA VAL A 309 12.94 -17.93 14.21
C VAL A 309 13.50 -18.34 15.56
N ASN A 310 14.57 -17.64 15.98
CA ASN A 310 15.09 -17.81 17.33
C ASN A 310 14.21 -17.06 18.35
N LYS A 311 13.43 -17.79 19.12
CA LYS A 311 12.52 -17.23 20.13
C LYS A 311 13.22 -16.37 21.18
N SER A 312 14.53 -16.56 21.41
CA SER A 312 15.29 -15.76 22.36
C SER A 312 15.56 -14.33 21.87
N ASP A 313 15.27 -14.02 20.61
CA ASP A 313 15.42 -12.68 20.04
C ASP A 313 14.25 -11.75 20.38
N VAL A 314 13.10 -12.33 20.71
CA VAL A 314 11.92 -11.58 21.16
C VAL A 314 12.29 -10.80 22.43
N HIS A 315 11.92 -9.52 22.47
CA HIS A 315 12.27 -8.52 23.50
C HIS A 315 13.78 -8.22 23.65
N LYS A 316 14.65 -8.80 22.78
CA LYS A 316 16.08 -8.46 22.74
C LYS A 316 16.45 -7.59 21.56
N LEU A 317 16.03 -7.99 20.36
CA LEU A 317 16.25 -7.18 19.16
C LEU A 317 15.32 -5.96 19.16
N THR A 318 15.73 -4.88 18.47
CA THR A 318 14.80 -3.83 18.08
C THR A 318 13.96 -4.31 16.87
N GLU A 319 12.85 -3.65 16.59
CA GLU A 319 12.04 -3.92 15.41
C GLU A 319 12.90 -3.85 14.14
N TYR A 320 13.74 -2.81 14.00
CA TYR A 320 14.68 -2.67 12.89
C TYR A 320 15.63 -3.86 12.74
N GLN A 321 16.22 -4.34 13.84
CA GLN A 321 17.11 -5.50 13.83
C GLN A 321 16.36 -6.79 13.45
N ALA A 322 15.11 -6.92 13.89
CA ALA A 322 14.28 -8.06 13.56
C ALA A 322 13.90 -8.08 12.08
N TRP A 323 13.55 -6.92 11.49
CA TRP A 323 13.35 -6.76 10.04
C TRP A 323 14.59 -7.18 9.24
N GLN A 324 15.78 -6.74 9.65
CA GLN A 324 17.02 -7.15 8.99
C GLN A 324 17.25 -8.67 9.07
N LYS A 325 16.97 -9.27 10.22
CA LYS A 325 17.27 -10.69 10.48
C LYS A 325 16.24 -11.64 9.88
N TYR A 326 14.96 -11.31 9.94
CA TYR A 326 13.86 -12.23 9.67
C TYR A 326 13.05 -11.92 8.42
N ALA A 327 13.13 -10.72 7.86
CA ALA A 327 12.50 -10.35 6.60
C ALA A 327 13.48 -10.48 5.40
N LEU A 328 13.38 -9.62 4.39
CA LEU A 328 14.08 -9.72 3.11
C LEU A 328 15.56 -10.07 3.27
N LEU A 329 16.33 -9.33 4.07
CA LEU A 329 17.79 -9.49 4.12
C LEU A 329 18.20 -10.88 4.63
N GLY A 330 17.58 -11.33 5.74
CA GLY A 330 17.85 -12.65 6.29
C GLY A 330 17.34 -13.78 5.40
N LYS A 331 16.15 -13.65 4.84
CA LYS A 331 15.56 -14.65 3.96
C LYS A 331 16.28 -14.73 2.61
N ALA A 332 16.60 -13.59 1.99
CA ALA A 332 17.32 -13.57 0.70
C ALA A 332 18.65 -14.31 0.77
N LYS A 333 19.42 -14.11 1.84
CA LYS A 333 20.66 -14.86 2.08
C LYS A 333 20.43 -16.36 2.17
N LYS A 334 19.39 -16.78 2.93
CA LYS A 334 19.04 -18.20 3.11
C LYS A 334 18.58 -18.85 1.81
N TYR A 335 17.76 -18.14 1.04
CA TYR A 335 17.10 -18.65 -0.15
C TYR A 335 17.80 -18.25 -1.46
N LYS A 336 18.98 -17.59 -1.38
CA LYS A 336 19.78 -17.14 -2.54
C LYS A 336 18.98 -16.32 -3.55
N ILE A 337 18.18 -15.38 -3.04
CA ILE A 337 17.43 -14.44 -3.88
C ILE A 337 18.43 -13.41 -4.43
N PRO A 338 18.56 -13.29 -5.76
CA PRO A 338 19.61 -12.44 -6.33
C PRO A 338 19.36 -10.95 -6.12
N ASN A 339 18.11 -10.48 -6.30
CA ASN A 339 17.79 -9.06 -6.20
C ASN A 339 16.43 -8.86 -5.53
N GLY A 340 16.35 -7.86 -4.70
CA GLY A 340 15.10 -7.53 -4.02
C GLY A 340 15.16 -6.20 -3.29
N MET A 341 13.99 -5.63 -3.06
CA MET A 341 13.87 -4.35 -2.40
C MET A 341 12.60 -4.34 -1.54
N ASN A 342 12.76 -3.90 -0.29
CA ASN A 342 11.68 -3.65 0.63
C ASN A 342 11.58 -2.13 0.85
N ILE A 343 10.45 -1.56 0.46
CA ILE A 343 10.18 -0.12 0.48
C ILE A 343 9.09 0.16 1.50
N PHE A 344 9.32 1.19 2.30
CA PHE A 344 8.42 1.53 3.39
C PHE A 344 7.65 2.81 3.14
N PHE A 345 6.42 2.84 3.61
CA PHE A 345 5.60 4.05 3.68
C PHE A 345 6.31 5.12 4.49
N ARG A 346 6.25 6.36 4.01
CA ARG A 346 6.81 7.55 4.63
C ARG A 346 5.79 8.68 4.61
N GLY A 347 5.66 9.39 5.73
CA GLY A 347 4.75 10.53 5.79
C GLY A 347 3.94 10.59 7.06
N LYS A 348 2.99 11.51 7.05
CA LYS A 348 2.05 11.74 8.16
C LYS A 348 0.62 11.85 7.63
N ILE A 349 -0.14 10.79 7.83
CA ILE A 349 -1.55 10.73 7.46
C ILE A 349 -2.38 10.87 8.73
N TRP A 350 -2.89 12.05 9.01
CA TRP A 350 -3.51 12.46 10.28
C TRP A 350 -2.55 12.19 11.46
N ASP A 351 -2.91 11.26 12.33
CA ASP A 351 -2.11 10.83 13.49
C ASP A 351 -1.23 9.60 13.22
N LEU A 352 -1.29 9.01 12.02
CA LEU A 352 -0.37 7.96 11.62
C LEU A 352 0.89 8.59 11.02
N GLU A 353 2.03 8.37 11.67
CA GLU A 353 3.33 8.82 11.20
C GLU A 353 4.24 7.61 10.94
N SER A 354 4.93 7.63 9.81
CA SER A 354 5.86 6.58 9.40
C SER A 354 7.09 7.17 8.72
N THR A 355 8.28 6.62 9.07
CA THR A 355 9.57 7.00 8.47
C THR A 355 10.23 5.76 7.93
N GLY A 356 9.96 5.19 6.88
CA GLY A 356 10.51 3.92 6.45
C GLY A 356 12.05 3.88 6.30
N ASP A 357 12.57 2.67 6.22
CA ASP A 357 13.98 2.37 5.99
C ASP A 357 14.08 1.25 4.97
N ALA A 358 14.42 1.55 3.71
CA ALA A 358 14.48 0.54 2.66
C ALA A 358 15.57 -0.52 2.94
N PHE A 359 15.27 -1.76 2.61
CA PHE A 359 16.23 -2.86 2.61
C PHE A 359 16.45 -3.37 1.20
N ILE A 360 17.72 -3.55 0.81
CA ILE A 360 18.10 -3.86 -0.56
C ILE A 360 19.00 -5.07 -0.60
N ILE A 361 18.71 -5.98 -1.54
CA ILE A 361 19.58 -7.08 -1.96
C ILE A 361 19.92 -6.88 -3.43
N LYS A 362 21.21 -6.93 -3.76
CA LYS A 362 21.73 -6.94 -5.11
C LYS A 362 22.79 -8.04 -5.24
N ASN A 363 22.60 -8.93 -6.19
CA ASN A 363 23.48 -10.09 -6.41
C ASN A 363 23.73 -10.90 -5.12
N GLU A 364 22.64 -11.22 -4.40
CA GLU A 364 22.64 -11.92 -3.10
C GLU A 364 23.30 -11.17 -1.93
N LYS A 365 23.72 -9.91 -2.13
CA LYS A 365 24.40 -9.09 -1.12
C LYS A 365 23.52 -7.97 -0.65
N THR A 366 23.52 -7.71 0.65
CA THR A 366 22.91 -6.53 1.23
C THR A 366 23.63 -5.27 0.77
N ILE A 367 22.86 -4.30 0.28
CA ILE A 367 23.35 -2.97 -0.08
C ILE A 367 22.92 -1.99 1.01
N PRO A 368 23.85 -1.24 1.63
CA PRO A 368 23.46 -0.18 2.53
C PRO A 368 22.73 0.92 1.77
N VAL A 369 21.64 1.38 2.33
CA VAL A 369 20.93 2.57 1.84
C VAL A 369 21.60 3.78 2.42
N ILE A 370 22.16 4.63 1.58
CA ILE A 370 22.73 5.92 1.97
C ILE A 370 21.59 6.92 1.85
N ARG A 371 21.13 7.44 2.97
CA ARG A 371 20.10 8.48 3.05
C ARG A 371 20.71 9.88 2.93
#